data_507a8536049e6cbda59eff6c3361953d
#
_entry.id   507a8536049e6cbda59eff6c3361953d
#
_cell.length_a   1.000
_cell.length_b   1.000
_cell.length_c   1.000
_cell.angle_alpha   90.00
_cell.angle_beta   90.00
_cell.angle_gamma   90.00
#
_symmetry.space_group_name_H-M   'P 1'
#
loop_
_entity.id
_entity.type
_entity.pdbx_description
1 polymer ?
#
loop_
_entity_poly.entity_id
_entity_poly.type
_entity_poly.pdbx_seq_one_letter_code
_entity_poly.pdbx_strand_id
1 'polypeptide(L)'
;MVTEIELKYSLLENNEQAKPEQVKTTISQLLSEQEITFVQQDKQLSNHYFDTANLTLRKNRIALRTRGTQCFDEAKRFEQTIKTSGTVIAGLHQRPEYNVDIVDAQPVISLFPDTIFQPDIDINVLQQQIVELFSTHFTRHIWLVSLADAQVEIAFDCGEVACQDYASKPRIYEIELELVSGDAKALLKLTKLLFSQLALRPGQLTKAARGYALYHESTAVAPEVAKNPANDIVIVEQISLPMIELPKKTELHSAFTHGVEFALNQLQLCVDRYVETPSLNTLSKVSEQLILLRQGFWLFESLVAPDEQVIRKELSYFIRTIHWVENARYIQALINKQSSYQKENLVNQELITKLQLRQSRYPRESQVLTLLHSERFNNLQIDLLSLLLNRNSDDKLKADSNNSLVDFASRHLTDSTKILSDELAKLQKPQGFTSIELYLTAHSLLIRALLTTSWFSSLFAEPESDIVKRFNMPWLDIKQGISELQSLSLLQQQLVHLPKQESKLTQWLTIKSENLITALDQSRDKALTMKPYWS
;
A
#
# COMPACT_ATOMS: atom_id res chain seq x y z
N MET A 1 12.77 15.55 -25.29
CA MET A 1 12.62 14.92 -23.97
C MET A 1 11.91 15.91 -23.06
N VAL A 2 10.80 15.53 -22.52
CA VAL A 2 10.03 16.28 -21.51
C VAL A 2 9.95 15.38 -20.27
N THR A 3 9.99 15.97 -19.09
CA THR A 3 9.71 15.22 -17.86
C THR A 3 8.22 15.35 -17.56
N GLU A 4 7.48 14.28 -17.71
CA GLU A 4 6.09 14.18 -17.30
C GLU A 4 6.00 14.13 -15.77
N ILE A 5 5.15 14.97 -15.17
CA ILE A 5 4.88 14.97 -13.72
C ILE A 5 3.37 14.82 -13.55
N GLU A 6 2.94 13.68 -13.03
CA GLU A 6 1.51 13.35 -12.93
C GLU A 6 1.12 12.74 -11.58
N LEU A 7 -0.10 13.01 -11.14
CA LEU A 7 -0.83 12.27 -10.10
C LEU A 7 -1.98 11.50 -10.73
N LYS A 8 -2.21 10.28 -10.25
CA LYS A 8 -3.22 9.38 -10.80
C LYS A 8 -4.17 8.89 -9.72
N TYR A 9 -5.47 8.89 -10.03
CA TYR A 9 -6.54 8.51 -9.11
C TYR A 9 -7.53 7.57 -9.79
N SER A 10 -7.93 6.51 -9.07
CA SER A 10 -9.04 5.63 -9.44
C SER A 10 -10.32 6.10 -8.76
N LEU A 11 -11.46 6.01 -9.47
CA LEU A 11 -12.77 6.33 -8.91
C LEU A 11 -13.42 5.08 -8.32
N LEU A 12 -14.23 5.28 -7.28
CA LEU A 12 -15.11 4.24 -6.75
C LEU A 12 -16.35 4.11 -7.64
N GLU A 13 -16.49 2.98 -8.31
CA GLU A 13 -17.51 2.77 -9.36
C GLU A 13 -18.93 2.46 -8.84
N ASN A 14 -19.09 2.15 -7.55
CA ASN A 14 -20.35 1.63 -7.00
C ASN A 14 -21.40 2.70 -6.66
N ASN A 15 -21.28 3.91 -7.22
CA ASN A 15 -22.19 5.01 -6.92
C ASN A 15 -22.78 5.61 -8.21
N GLU A 16 -24.04 6.10 -8.16
CA GLU A 16 -24.63 6.86 -9.26
C GLU A 16 -23.81 8.11 -9.65
N GLN A 17 -23.10 8.69 -8.68
CA GLN A 17 -22.18 9.81 -8.88
C GLN A 17 -20.94 9.44 -9.72
N ALA A 18 -20.69 8.16 -9.94
CA ALA A 18 -19.59 7.65 -10.74
C ALA A 18 -19.98 7.39 -12.21
N LYS A 19 -21.13 7.87 -12.70
CA LYS A 19 -21.44 7.85 -14.14
C LYS A 19 -20.56 8.87 -14.86
N PRO A 20 -20.01 8.56 -16.07
CA PRO A 20 -19.07 9.45 -16.75
C PRO A 20 -19.57 10.89 -16.90
N GLU A 21 -20.83 11.08 -17.29
CA GLU A 21 -21.42 12.41 -17.46
C GLU A 21 -21.55 13.16 -16.12
N GLN A 22 -21.80 12.44 -15.02
CA GLN A 22 -21.86 13.05 -13.70
C GLN A 22 -20.48 13.49 -13.23
N VAL A 23 -19.45 12.69 -13.45
CA VAL A 23 -18.04 13.03 -13.13
C VAL A 23 -17.61 14.28 -13.90
N LYS A 24 -17.89 14.34 -15.20
CA LYS A 24 -17.63 15.50 -16.06
C LYS A 24 -18.30 16.77 -15.51
N THR A 25 -19.58 16.66 -15.22
CA THR A 25 -20.35 17.79 -14.66
C THR A 25 -19.78 18.25 -13.33
N THR A 26 -19.46 17.32 -12.44
CA THR A 26 -18.88 17.61 -11.12
C THR A 26 -17.54 18.33 -11.25
N ILE A 27 -16.62 17.87 -12.10
CA ILE A 27 -15.32 18.53 -12.30
C ILE A 27 -15.51 19.95 -12.82
N SER A 28 -16.35 20.13 -13.86
CA SER A 28 -16.61 21.45 -14.45
C SER A 28 -17.26 22.43 -13.46
N GLN A 29 -18.22 21.94 -12.63
CA GLN A 29 -18.85 22.73 -11.58
C GLN A 29 -17.85 23.15 -10.51
N LEU A 30 -17.05 22.21 -9.99
CA LEU A 30 -16.02 22.49 -8.99
C LEU A 30 -15.03 23.58 -9.44
N LEU A 31 -14.54 23.48 -10.67
CA LEU A 31 -13.63 24.47 -11.23
C LEU A 31 -14.31 25.84 -11.36
N SER A 32 -15.55 25.87 -11.82
CA SER A 32 -16.34 27.10 -11.99
C SER A 32 -16.68 27.75 -10.65
N GLU A 33 -17.06 26.98 -9.63
CA GLU A 33 -17.37 27.48 -8.26
C GLU A 33 -16.15 28.10 -7.59
N GLN A 34 -14.95 27.65 -7.94
CA GLN A 34 -13.67 28.20 -7.46
C GLN A 34 -13.11 29.30 -8.37
N GLU A 35 -13.90 29.78 -9.35
CA GLU A 35 -13.47 30.81 -10.32
C GLU A 35 -12.17 30.42 -11.07
N ILE A 36 -11.90 29.13 -11.24
CA ILE A 36 -10.72 28.63 -11.92
C ILE A 36 -11.00 28.58 -13.43
N THR A 37 -10.14 29.23 -14.21
CA THR A 37 -10.24 29.25 -15.67
C THR A 37 -9.78 27.91 -16.25
N PHE A 38 -10.54 27.36 -17.17
CA PHE A 38 -10.18 26.12 -17.87
C PHE A 38 -10.71 26.09 -19.32
N VAL A 39 -10.05 25.27 -20.15
CA VAL A 39 -10.53 24.91 -21.50
C VAL A 39 -10.84 23.41 -21.50
N GLN A 40 -12.00 23.04 -22.00
CA GLN A 40 -12.44 21.63 -22.06
C GLN A 40 -12.32 21.07 -23.47
N GLN A 41 -11.85 19.82 -23.57
CA GLN A 41 -11.74 19.07 -24.84
C GLN A 41 -11.96 17.58 -24.58
N ASP A 42 -12.62 16.91 -25.54
CA ASP A 42 -12.78 15.45 -25.54
C ASP A 42 -11.94 14.83 -26.66
N LYS A 43 -11.28 13.70 -26.38
CA LYS A 43 -10.46 12.94 -27.35
C LYS A 43 -10.79 11.46 -27.27
N GLN A 44 -10.84 10.78 -28.42
CA GLN A 44 -10.82 9.33 -28.50
C GLN A 44 -9.38 8.87 -28.67
N LEU A 45 -8.90 8.03 -27.77
CA LEU A 45 -7.52 7.56 -27.74
C LEU A 45 -7.47 6.04 -27.93
N SER A 46 -6.62 5.62 -28.88
CA SER A 46 -6.29 4.21 -29.12
C SER A 46 -4.77 4.06 -28.95
N ASN A 47 -4.33 3.43 -27.90
CA ASN A 47 -2.90 3.16 -27.70
C ASN A 47 -2.62 1.69 -27.94
N HIS A 48 -1.52 1.40 -28.62
CA HIS A 48 -0.97 0.08 -28.84
C HIS A 48 0.40 0.01 -28.17
N TYR A 49 0.62 -1.02 -27.35
CA TYR A 49 1.86 -1.20 -26.59
C TYR A 49 2.68 -2.32 -27.19
N PHE A 50 3.95 -2.02 -27.42
CA PHE A 50 4.86 -2.89 -28.15
C PHE A 50 6.04 -3.31 -27.30
N ASP A 51 6.47 -4.56 -27.46
CA ASP A 51 7.70 -5.11 -26.93
C ASP A 51 8.11 -6.33 -27.77
N THR A 52 9.25 -6.91 -27.50
CA THR A 52 9.59 -8.24 -28.03
C THR A 52 8.85 -9.33 -27.26
N ALA A 53 8.70 -10.52 -27.83
CA ALA A 53 8.13 -11.68 -27.15
C ALA A 53 8.82 -12.00 -25.80
N ASN A 54 10.09 -11.65 -25.69
CA ASN A 54 10.89 -11.83 -24.47
C ASN A 54 10.84 -10.64 -23.51
N LEU A 55 10.03 -9.62 -23.79
CA LEU A 55 9.87 -8.39 -23.00
C LEU A 55 11.20 -7.63 -22.82
N THR A 56 11.97 -7.48 -23.90
CA THR A 56 13.29 -6.83 -23.89
C THR A 56 13.20 -5.38 -23.44
N LEU A 57 12.24 -4.60 -23.96
CA LEU A 57 12.06 -3.21 -23.58
C LEU A 57 11.67 -3.10 -22.09
N ARG A 58 10.69 -3.89 -21.65
CA ARG A 58 10.27 -3.91 -20.25
C ARG A 58 11.39 -4.29 -19.28
N LYS A 59 12.22 -5.28 -19.61
CA LYS A 59 13.39 -5.67 -18.80
C LYS A 59 14.38 -4.51 -18.64
N ASN A 60 14.48 -3.66 -19.65
CA ASN A 60 15.30 -2.45 -19.64
C ASN A 60 14.52 -1.21 -19.13
N ARG A 61 13.35 -1.41 -18.52
CA ARG A 61 12.49 -0.36 -17.97
C ARG A 61 12.07 0.70 -19.00
N ILE A 62 11.88 0.27 -20.22
CA ILE A 62 11.39 1.06 -21.35
C ILE A 62 9.96 0.61 -21.65
N ALA A 63 9.05 1.55 -21.86
CA ALA A 63 7.71 1.29 -22.36
C ALA A 63 7.53 2.03 -23.70
N LEU A 64 7.22 1.28 -24.76
CA LEU A 64 6.94 1.79 -26.09
C LEU A 64 5.45 1.68 -26.39
N ARG A 65 4.85 2.79 -26.81
CA ARG A 65 3.47 2.80 -27.30
C ARG A 65 3.36 3.62 -28.58
N THR A 66 2.38 3.29 -29.41
CA THR A 66 1.83 4.20 -30.41
C THR A 66 0.45 4.66 -29.96
N ARG A 67 0.09 5.88 -30.28
CA ARG A 67 -1.20 6.48 -29.94
C ARG A 67 -1.86 7.06 -31.16
N GLY A 68 -3.06 6.59 -31.49
CA GLY A 68 -3.96 7.24 -32.41
C GLY A 68 -4.90 8.16 -31.64
N THR A 69 -4.89 9.45 -31.97
CA THR A 69 -5.78 10.47 -31.39
C THR A 69 -6.80 10.89 -32.44
N GLN A 70 -8.08 10.81 -32.05
CA GLN A 70 -9.20 11.31 -32.86
C GLN A 70 -9.90 12.42 -32.08
N CYS A 71 -9.81 13.65 -32.53
CA CYS A 71 -10.66 14.75 -32.09
C CYS A 71 -11.92 14.81 -32.94
N PHE A 72 -12.96 15.46 -32.44
CA PHE A 72 -14.18 15.69 -33.22
C PHE A 72 -13.85 16.53 -34.48
N ASP A 73 -14.27 16.07 -35.66
CA ASP A 73 -14.04 16.73 -36.97
C ASP A 73 -12.57 16.86 -37.44
N GLU A 74 -11.59 16.19 -36.79
CA GLU A 74 -10.20 16.17 -37.22
C GLU A 74 -9.80 14.80 -37.79
N ALA A 75 -8.80 14.79 -38.71
CA ALA A 75 -8.16 13.55 -39.14
C ALA A 75 -7.44 12.88 -37.96
N LYS A 76 -7.47 11.55 -37.91
CA LYS A 76 -6.76 10.79 -36.90
C LYS A 76 -5.24 11.04 -37.00
N ARG A 77 -4.62 11.44 -35.91
CA ARG A 77 -3.18 11.66 -35.80
C ARG A 77 -2.52 10.51 -35.04
N PHE A 78 -1.29 10.19 -35.39
CA PHE A 78 -0.54 9.15 -34.74
C PHE A 78 0.76 9.70 -34.15
N GLU A 79 1.07 9.26 -32.95
CA GLU A 79 2.28 9.57 -32.21
C GLU A 79 2.83 8.29 -31.60
N GLN A 80 4.15 8.14 -31.55
CA GLN A 80 4.79 7.12 -30.76
C GLN A 80 5.50 7.74 -29.55
N THR A 81 5.48 7.01 -28.44
CA THR A 81 6.03 7.47 -27.18
C THR A 81 6.92 6.40 -26.58
N ILE A 82 8.13 6.78 -26.15
CA ILE A 82 8.93 6.00 -25.21
C ILE A 82 8.91 6.69 -23.86
N LYS A 83 8.53 5.92 -22.80
CA LYS A 83 8.71 6.30 -21.40
C LYS A 83 9.82 5.43 -20.81
N THR A 84 10.78 6.09 -20.17
CA THR A 84 11.91 5.40 -19.50
C THR A 84 11.71 5.36 -17.97
N SER A 85 12.69 4.81 -17.26
CA SER A 85 12.70 4.82 -15.79
C SER A 85 12.56 6.22 -15.26
N GLY A 86 11.66 6.40 -14.33
CA GLY A 86 11.45 7.63 -13.60
C GLY A 86 11.46 7.40 -12.09
N THR A 87 11.10 8.41 -11.35
CA THR A 87 10.87 8.34 -9.91
C THR A 87 9.37 8.34 -9.62
N VAL A 88 8.98 7.61 -8.59
CA VAL A 88 7.61 7.64 -8.06
C VAL A 88 7.72 7.95 -6.57
N ILE A 89 7.19 9.10 -6.18
CA ILE A 89 7.17 9.55 -4.79
C ILE A 89 5.72 9.54 -4.35
N ALA A 90 5.33 8.51 -3.61
CA ALA A 90 4.00 8.41 -3.01
C ALA A 90 2.82 8.64 -3.99
N GLY A 91 2.92 8.11 -5.20
CA GLY A 91 1.92 8.27 -6.26
C GLY A 91 2.12 9.45 -7.20
N LEU A 92 3.07 10.34 -6.92
CA LEU A 92 3.55 11.34 -7.88
C LEU A 92 4.57 10.68 -8.80
N HIS A 93 4.22 10.55 -10.07
CA HIS A 93 5.08 9.99 -11.10
C HIS A 93 5.86 11.10 -11.79
N GLN A 94 7.20 10.92 -11.91
CA GLN A 94 8.08 11.80 -12.68
C GLN A 94 8.88 10.92 -13.63
N ARG A 95 8.63 11.03 -14.95
CA ARG A 95 9.23 10.15 -15.96
C ARG A 95 9.70 10.92 -17.18
N PRO A 96 10.92 10.64 -17.69
CA PRO A 96 11.32 11.10 -19.02
C PRO A 96 10.42 10.49 -20.10
N GLU A 97 9.91 11.34 -20.97
CA GLU A 97 9.04 10.98 -22.09
C GLU A 97 9.61 11.52 -23.39
N TYR A 98 9.59 10.68 -24.41
CA TYR A 98 10.03 11.00 -25.75
C TYR A 98 8.88 10.76 -26.72
N ASN A 99 8.34 11.82 -27.29
CA ASN A 99 7.20 11.79 -28.23
C ASN A 99 7.69 12.13 -29.63
N VAL A 100 7.22 11.38 -30.63
CA VAL A 100 7.54 11.56 -32.04
C VAL A 100 6.30 11.26 -32.87
N ASP A 101 5.91 12.21 -33.76
CA ASP A 101 4.83 12.00 -34.71
C ASP A 101 5.19 10.91 -35.73
N ILE A 102 4.22 10.06 -36.05
CA ILE A 102 4.32 8.98 -37.02
C ILE A 102 3.12 8.97 -37.94
N VAL A 103 3.22 8.28 -39.06
CA VAL A 103 2.18 8.28 -40.12
C VAL A 103 1.02 7.33 -39.84
N ASP A 104 1.27 6.25 -39.11
CA ASP A 104 0.28 5.22 -38.78
C ASP A 104 0.54 4.62 -37.36
N ALA A 105 -0.15 3.54 -37.04
CA ALA A 105 -0.03 2.91 -35.71
C ALA A 105 1.22 2.04 -35.52
N GLN A 106 2.09 1.90 -36.51
CA GLN A 106 3.30 1.07 -36.40
C GLN A 106 4.47 1.88 -35.86
N PRO A 107 5.17 1.40 -34.82
CA PRO A 107 6.29 2.12 -34.23
C PRO A 107 7.52 2.09 -35.15
N VAL A 108 8.25 3.19 -35.19
CA VAL A 108 9.52 3.37 -35.91
C VAL A 108 10.60 3.70 -34.91
N ILE A 109 11.33 2.69 -34.42
CA ILE A 109 12.28 2.83 -33.31
C ILE A 109 13.43 3.77 -33.67
N SER A 110 13.88 3.78 -34.90
CA SER A 110 14.99 4.62 -35.39
C SER A 110 14.71 6.14 -35.31
N LEU A 111 13.49 6.56 -35.02
CA LEU A 111 13.15 7.97 -34.77
C LEU A 111 13.47 8.43 -33.34
N PHE A 112 13.78 7.51 -32.45
CA PHE A 112 14.21 7.84 -31.09
C PHE A 112 15.72 7.95 -30.98
N PRO A 113 16.26 8.75 -30.02
CA PRO A 113 17.70 8.80 -29.78
C PRO A 113 18.28 7.45 -29.32
N ASP A 114 19.40 7.05 -29.89
CA ASP A 114 20.09 5.78 -29.56
C ASP A 114 20.44 5.69 -28.06
N THR A 115 20.66 6.83 -27.42
CA THR A 115 21.00 6.93 -25.98
C THR A 115 19.93 6.41 -25.04
N ILE A 116 18.71 6.17 -25.52
CA ILE A 116 17.61 5.58 -24.74
C ILE A 116 17.85 4.08 -24.51
N PHE A 117 18.50 3.43 -25.46
CA PHE A 117 18.67 1.99 -25.46
C PHE A 117 20.02 1.60 -24.86
N GLN A 118 20.08 0.42 -24.25
CA GLN A 118 21.35 -0.14 -23.77
C GLN A 118 22.29 -0.41 -24.97
N PRO A 119 23.62 -0.27 -24.81
CA PRO A 119 24.59 -0.42 -25.92
C PRO A 119 24.58 -1.80 -26.61
N ASP A 120 24.07 -2.82 -25.95
CA ASP A 120 23.93 -4.19 -26.45
C ASP A 120 22.65 -4.43 -27.25
N ILE A 121 21.74 -3.45 -27.34
CA ILE A 121 20.49 -3.53 -28.11
C ILE A 121 20.73 -3.02 -29.52
N ASP A 122 20.68 -3.92 -30.50
CA ASP A 122 20.64 -3.54 -31.92
C ASP A 122 19.22 -3.07 -32.30
N ILE A 123 19.11 -1.79 -32.66
CA ILE A 123 17.82 -1.14 -32.99
C ILE A 123 17.17 -1.78 -34.22
N ASN A 124 17.93 -2.22 -35.22
CA ASN A 124 17.40 -2.85 -36.41
C ASN A 124 16.82 -4.24 -36.10
N VAL A 125 17.50 -4.99 -35.25
CA VAL A 125 17.02 -6.30 -34.78
C VAL A 125 15.77 -6.10 -33.91
N LEU A 126 15.79 -5.12 -33.00
CA LEU A 126 14.67 -4.77 -32.14
C LEU A 126 13.44 -4.40 -32.98
N GLN A 127 13.59 -3.55 -34.01
CA GLN A 127 12.52 -3.16 -34.91
C GLN A 127 11.83 -4.35 -35.59
N GLN A 128 12.59 -5.40 -35.92
CA GLN A 128 12.04 -6.61 -36.54
C GLN A 128 11.35 -7.55 -35.55
N GLN A 129 11.68 -7.45 -34.27
CA GLN A 129 11.22 -8.36 -33.22
C GLN A 129 10.06 -7.79 -32.39
N ILE A 130 9.80 -6.49 -32.47
CA ILE A 130 8.67 -5.91 -31.72
C ILE A 130 7.33 -6.37 -32.30
N VAL A 131 6.44 -6.69 -31.38
CA VAL A 131 5.05 -7.06 -31.64
C VAL A 131 4.14 -6.30 -30.72
N GLU A 132 2.89 -6.10 -31.13
CA GLU A 132 1.86 -5.55 -30.24
C GLU A 132 1.53 -6.60 -29.17
N LEU A 133 1.58 -6.20 -27.90
CA LEU A 133 1.26 -7.06 -26.76
C LEU A 133 -0.18 -6.86 -26.29
N PHE A 134 -0.61 -5.63 -26.20
CA PHE A 134 -1.94 -5.22 -25.77
C PHE A 134 -2.26 -3.81 -26.24
N SER A 135 -3.52 -3.44 -26.15
CA SER A 135 -4.01 -2.10 -26.48
C SER A 135 -4.87 -1.51 -25.37
N THR A 136 -5.07 -0.20 -25.43
CA THR A 136 -6.05 0.52 -24.59
C THR A 136 -6.90 1.42 -25.46
N HIS A 137 -8.21 1.37 -25.26
CA HIS A 137 -9.18 2.18 -25.99
C HIS A 137 -10.04 2.95 -25.00
N PHE A 138 -9.99 4.27 -25.04
CA PHE A 138 -10.72 5.08 -24.09
C PHE A 138 -11.03 6.48 -24.62
N THR A 139 -12.07 7.07 -24.05
CA THR A 139 -12.36 8.49 -24.18
C THR A 139 -11.65 9.23 -23.07
N ARG A 140 -10.91 10.27 -23.43
CA ARG A 140 -10.26 11.21 -22.50
C ARG A 140 -11.02 12.52 -22.51
N HIS A 141 -11.58 12.89 -21.36
CA HIS A 141 -12.16 14.21 -21.13
C HIS A 141 -11.11 15.07 -20.44
N ILE A 142 -10.77 16.21 -21.01
CA ILE A 142 -9.65 17.08 -20.58
C ILE A 142 -10.20 18.42 -20.10
N TRP A 143 -9.66 18.88 -18.97
CA TRP A 143 -9.74 20.26 -18.50
C TRP A 143 -8.33 20.81 -18.41
N LEU A 144 -7.95 21.71 -19.34
CA LEU A 144 -6.70 22.43 -19.24
C LEU A 144 -6.92 23.63 -18.32
N VAL A 145 -6.46 23.50 -17.09
CA VAL A 145 -6.67 24.44 -15.99
C VAL A 145 -5.54 25.43 -15.93
N SER A 146 -5.87 26.74 -15.91
CA SER A 146 -4.91 27.83 -15.74
C SER A 146 -4.99 28.39 -14.31
N LEU A 147 -3.92 28.27 -13.55
CA LEU A 147 -3.70 28.90 -12.24
C LEU A 147 -2.75 30.08 -12.39
N ALA A 148 -2.59 30.90 -11.35
CA ALA A 148 -1.76 32.11 -11.41
C ALA A 148 -0.29 31.81 -11.79
N ASP A 149 0.24 30.67 -11.35
CA ASP A 149 1.66 30.28 -11.43
C ASP A 149 1.87 28.88 -12.03
N ALA A 150 0.79 28.22 -12.50
CA ALA A 150 0.87 26.88 -13.05
C ALA A 150 -0.24 26.60 -14.07
N GLN A 151 0.03 25.67 -14.97
CA GLN A 151 -0.97 25.07 -15.85
C GLN A 151 -1.01 23.57 -15.63
N VAL A 152 -2.21 23.00 -15.45
CA VAL A 152 -2.43 21.59 -15.15
C VAL A 152 -3.48 21.03 -16.09
N GLU A 153 -3.20 19.88 -16.70
CA GLU A 153 -4.21 19.07 -17.40
C GLU A 153 -4.87 18.13 -16.39
N ILE A 154 -6.19 18.23 -16.21
CA ILE A 154 -7.01 17.22 -15.56
C ILE A 154 -7.58 16.35 -16.67
N ALA A 155 -7.27 15.07 -16.69
CA ALA A 155 -7.75 14.11 -17.67
C ALA A 155 -8.60 13.04 -16.99
N PHE A 156 -9.85 12.87 -17.43
CA PHE A 156 -10.73 11.78 -17.00
C PHE A 156 -10.82 10.75 -18.11
N ASP A 157 -10.31 9.55 -17.86
CA ASP A 157 -10.20 8.45 -18.83
C ASP A 157 -11.25 7.37 -18.57
N CYS A 158 -12.06 7.08 -19.60
CA CYS A 158 -13.10 6.06 -19.57
C CYS A 158 -12.94 5.08 -20.73
N GLY A 159 -12.67 3.81 -20.45
CA GLY A 159 -12.48 2.81 -21.50
C GLY A 159 -12.04 1.45 -20.98
N GLU A 160 -11.25 0.75 -21.79
CA GLU A 160 -10.81 -0.62 -21.49
C GLU A 160 -9.37 -0.89 -21.93
N VAL A 161 -8.76 -1.90 -21.30
CA VAL A 161 -7.53 -2.55 -21.76
C VAL A 161 -7.92 -3.82 -22.49
N ALA A 162 -7.30 -4.10 -23.63
CA ALA A 162 -7.55 -5.30 -24.42
C ALA A 162 -6.25 -6.01 -24.79
N CYS A 163 -6.27 -7.34 -24.79
CA CYS A 163 -5.21 -8.18 -25.32
C CYS A 163 -5.82 -9.05 -26.41
N GLN A 164 -5.06 -9.31 -27.48
CA GLN A 164 -5.54 -10.10 -28.61
C GLN A 164 -5.99 -11.50 -28.11
N ASP A 165 -7.14 -11.95 -28.59
CA ASP A 165 -7.72 -13.26 -28.31
C ASP A 165 -8.00 -13.55 -26.83
N TYR A 166 -8.03 -12.52 -25.96
CA TYR A 166 -8.34 -12.67 -24.56
C TYR A 166 -9.65 -11.97 -24.18
N ALA A 167 -10.56 -12.72 -23.54
CA ALA A 167 -11.93 -12.26 -23.29
C ALA A 167 -12.01 -11.19 -22.19
N SER A 168 -11.08 -11.17 -21.24
CA SER A 168 -11.07 -10.18 -20.16
C SER A 168 -10.63 -8.82 -20.68
N LYS A 169 -11.41 -7.80 -20.34
CA LYS A 169 -11.15 -6.41 -20.72
C LYS A 169 -11.23 -5.52 -19.47
N PRO A 170 -10.13 -5.42 -18.70
CA PRO A 170 -10.09 -4.55 -17.53
C PRO A 170 -10.45 -3.11 -17.88
N ARG A 171 -11.31 -2.53 -17.07
CA ARG A 171 -11.80 -1.17 -17.27
C ARG A 171 -10.73 -0.13 -16.98
N ILE A 172 -10.70 0.93 -17.76
CA ILE A 172 -10.00 2.18 -17.48
C ILE A 172 -11.05 3.15 -16.94
N TYR A 173 -10.88 3.60 -15.69
CA TYR A 173 -11.78 4.55 -15.04
C TYR A 173 -10.99 5.35 -14.00
N GLU A 174 -10.28 6.37 -14.48
CA GLU A 174 -9.30 7.08 -13.67
C GLU A 174 -9.21 8.56 -14.02
N ILE A 175 -8.76 9.35 -13.06
CA ILE A 175 -8.42 10.76 -13.25
C ILE A 175 -6.91 10.90 -13.12
N GLU A 176 -6.29 11.56 -14.11
CA GLU A 176 -4.88 11.96 -14.11
C GLU A 176 -4.80 13.48 -13.99
N LEU A 177 -3.89 13.97 -13.16
CA LEU A 177 -3.53 15.38 -13.11
C LEU A 177 -2.08 15.48 -13.57
N GLU A 178 -1.84 16.13 -14.70
CA GLU A 178 -0.52 16.31 -15.28
C GLU A 178 -0.09 17.79 -15.21
N LEU A 179 1.14 18.02 -14.74
CA LEU A 179 1.71 19.37 -14.68
C LEU A 179 2.24 19.78 -16.05
N VAL A 180 1.55 20.71 -16.70
CA VAL A 180 1.99 21.28 -17.98
C VAL A 180 3.10 22.30 -17.77
N SER A 181 2.95 23.16 -16.75
CA SER A 181 3.97 24.14 -16.35
C SER A 181 3.75 24.61 -14.91
N GLY A 182 4.83 25.10 -14.25
CA GLY A 182 4.76 25.65 -12.90
C GLY A 182 5.24 24.70 -11.81
N ASP A 183 4.72 24.84 -10.59
CA ASP A 183 5.10 24.05 -9.40
C ASP A 183 4.16 22.85 -9.21
N ALA A 184 4.72 21.69 -8.89
CA ALA A 184 3.96 20.46 -8.59
C ALA A 184 2.95 20.62 -7.43
N LYS A 185 3.10 21.62 -6.56
CA LYS A 185 2.11 21.95 -5.52
C LYS A 185 0.73 22.30 -6.08
N ALA A 186 0.68 22.78 -7.33
CA ALA A 186 -0.58 23.01 -8.03
C ALA A 186 -1.42 21.73 -8.19
N LEU A 187 -0.75 20.60 -8.46
CA LEU A 187 -1.40 19.29 -8.53
C LEU A 187 -2.07 18.95 -7.21
N LEU A 188 -1.38 19.16 -6.07
CA LEU A 188 -1.92 18.85 -4.74
C LEU A 188 -3.15 19.69 -4.41
N LYS A 189 -3.15 20.96 -4.77
CA LYS A 189 -4.28 21.88 -4.56
C LYS A 189 -5.51 21.42 -5.35
N LEU A 190 -5.36 21.13 -6.63
CA LEU A 190 -6.45 20.65 -7.48
C LEU A 190 -6.94 19.27 -7.04
N THR A 191 -6.04 18.38 -6.63
CA THR A 191 -6.39 17.07 -6.08
C THR A 191 -7.30 17.17 -4.86
N LYS A 192 -6.97 18.04 -3.88
CA LYS A 192 -7.81 18.26 -2.70
C LYS A 192 -9.20 18.80 -3.08
N LEU A 193 -9.26 19.65 -4.10
CA LEU A 193 -10.52 20.15 -4.61
C LEU A 193 -11.37 18.99 -5.18
N LEU A 194 -10.78 18.10 -5.98
CA LEU A 194 -11.51 16.95 -6.54
C LEU A 194 -12.00 15.99 -5.45
N PHE A 195 -11.22 15.76 -4.37
CA PHE A 195 -11.62 14.90 -3.26
C PHE A 195 -12.86 15.39 -2.51
N SER A 196 -13.17 16.68 -2.55
CA SER A 196 -14.34 17.23 -1.87
C SER A 196 -15.68 16.70 -2.43
N GLN A 197 -15.70 16.24 -3.68
CA GLN A 197 -16.92 15.81 -4.37
C GLN A 197 -16.82 14.45 -5.05
N LEU A 198 -15.59 13.95 -5.28
CA LEU A 198 -15.37 12.69 -5.97
C LEU A 198 -14.73 11.66 -5.03
N ALA A 199 -15.29 10.46 -5.00
CA ALA A 199 -14.74 9.33 -4.26
C ALA A 199 -13.54 8.74 -5.00
N LEU A 200 -12.37 9.35 -4.81
CA LEU A 200 -11.10 9.00 -5.45
C LEU A 200 -10.18 8.26 -4.48
N ARG A 201 -9.21 7.56 -5.00
CA ARG A 201 -8.05 7.05 -4.28
C ARG A 201 -6.81 7.08 -5.16
N PRO A 202 -5.58 7.26 -4.62
CA PRO A 202 -4.37 7.13 -5.40
C PRO A 202 -4.32 5.80 -6.15
N GLY A 203 -4.01 5.83 -7.45
CA GLY A 203 -3.88 4.67 -8.31
C GLY A 203 -2.42 4.37 -8.59
N GLN A 204 -1.92 3.22 -8.12
CA GLN A 204 -0.52 2.81 -8.32
C GLN A 204 -0.28 2.19 -9.69
N LEU A 205 -1.28 1.50 -10.25
CA LEU A 205 -1.14 0.78 -11.51
C LEU A 205 -1.37 1.69 -12.72
N THR A 206 -0.33 1.86 -13.53
CA THR A 206 -0.45 2.52 -14.82
C THR A 206 -1.26 1.69 -15.81
N LYS A 207 -1.83 2.31 -16.87
CA LYS A 207 -2.48 1.60 -17.97
C LYS A 207 -1.57 0.52 -18.57
N ALA A 208 -0.27 0.85 -18.73
CA ALA A 208 0.73 -0.11 -19.19
C ALA A 208 0.91 -1.29 -18.22
N ALA A 209 0.99 -1.05 -16.90
CA ALA A 209 1.13 -2.13 -15.91
C ALA A 209 -0.07 -3.08 -15.95
N ARG A 210 -1.29 -2.56 -16.06
CA ARG A 210 -2.52 -3.36 -16.23
C ARG A 210 -2.50 -4.17 -17.53
N GLY A 211 -2.03 -3.56 -18.64
CA GLY A 211 -1.89 -4.24 -19.92
C GLY A 211 -0.87 -5.38 -19.88
N TYR A 212 0.29 -5.17 -19.24
CA TYR A 212 1.27 -6.25 -19.08
C TYR A 212 0.76 -7.38 -18.18
N ALA A 213 -0.01 -7.08 -17.14
CA ALA A 213 -0.65 -8.11 -16.31
C ALA A 213 -1.62 -8.95 -17.16
N LEU A 214 -2.47 -8.29 -17.94
CA LEU A 214 -3.41 -8.93 -18.84
C LEU A 214 -2.70 -9.80 -19.92
N TYR A 215 -1.60 -9.31 -20.49
CA TYR A 215 -0.78 -10.06 -21.44
C TYR A 215 -0.17 -11.31 -20.80
N HIS A 216 0.34 -11.23 -19.56
CA HIS A 216 0.83 -12.40 -18.84
C HIS A 216 -0.27 -13.42 -18.56
N GLU A 217 -1.47 -12.97 -18.21
CA GLU A 217 -2.62 -13.87 -18.01
C GLU A 217 -3.04 -14.55 -19.31
N SER A 218 -3.03 -13.83 -20.44
CA SER A 218 -3.42 -14.35 -21.75
C SER A 218 -2.41 -15.35 -22.32
N THR A 219 -1.11 -15.19 -21.99
CA THR A 219 -0.02 -16.06 -22.47
C THR A 219 0.34 -17.17 -21.49
N ALA A 220 -0.14 -17.11 -20.25
CA ALA A 220 -0.01 -18.22 -19.32
C ALA A 220 -0.79 -19.42 -19.91
N VAL A 221 -0.07 -20.38 -20.47
CA VAL A 221 -0.61 -21.73 -20.69
C VAL A 221 -1.14 -22.17 -19.34
N ALA A 222 -2.47 -22.34 -19.24
CA ALA A 222 -3.09 -22.74 -18.00
C ALA A 222 -2.31 -23.97 -17.49
N PRO A 223 -1.63 -23.91 -16.35
CA PRO A 223 -1.16 -25.14 -15.76
C PRO A 223 -2.44 -25.93 -15.54
N GLU A 224 -2.53 -27.14 -16.07
CA GLU A 224 -3.44 -28.18 -15.61
C GLU A 224 -3.07 -28.53 -14.16
N VAL A 225 -3.11 -27.54 -13.30
CA VAL A 225 -3.11 -27.73 -11.86
C VAL A 225 -4.56 -27.84 -11.49
N ALA A 226 -4.96 -29.11 -11.40
CA ALA A 226 -6.18 -29.52 -10.78
C ALA A 226 -6.60 -28.53 -9.70
N LYS A 227 -7.79 -27.97 -9.86
CA LYS A 227 -8.58 -27.40 -8.76
C LYS A 227 -8.79 -28.52 -7.73
N ASN A 228 -7.83 -28.65 -6.86
CA ASN A 228 -7.96 -29.45 -5.67
C ASN A 228 -8.32 -28.45 -4.55
N PRO A 229 -9.61 -28.31 -4.19
CA PRO A 229 -10.04 -27.38 -3.14
C PRO A 229 -9.61 -27.83 -1.75
N ALA A 230 -8.77 -28.88 -1.65
CA ALA A 230 -8.35 -29.48 -0.38
C ALA A 230 -6.92 -29.11 0.06
N ASN A 231 -6.17 -28.35 -0.72
CA ASN A 231 -4.83 -27.87 -0.35
C ASN A 231 -4.76 -26.34 -0.31
N ASP A 232 -5.70 -25.70 0.38
CA ASP A 232 -5.36 -24.49 1.09
C ASP A 232 -4.38 -24.87 2.23
N ILE A 233 -3.15 -25.14 1.82
CA ILE A 233 -2.01 -25.00 2.73
C ILE A 233 -2.18 -23.58 3.25
N VAL A 234 -2.54 -23.47 4.53
CA VAL A 234 -2.31 -22.28 5.31
C VAL A 234 -0.82 -22.01 5.12
N ILE A 235 -0.46 -21.23 4.12
CA ILE A 235 0.84 -20.61 4.06
C ILE A 235 0.85 -19.81 5.34
N VAL A 236 1.55 -20.35 6.34
CA VAL A 236 1.95 -19.58 7.52
C VAL A 236 2.76 -18.46 6.89
N GLU A 237 2.08 -17.33 6.64
CA GLU A 237 2.76 -16.12 6.18
C GLU A 237 3.90 -15.95 7.16
N GLN A 238 5.12 -16.12 6.67
CA GLN A 238 6.30 -15.89 7.48
C GLN A 238 6.11 -14.51 8.07
N ILE A 239 6.03 -14.43 9.39
CA ILE A 239 5.82 -13.19 10.13
C ILE A 239 7.10 -12.40 9.95
N SER A 240 7.20 -11.68 8.83
CA SER A 240 8.30 -10.77 8.56
C SER A 240 7.86 -9.35 8.91
N LEU A 241 8.75 -8.62 9.54
CA LEU A 241 8.56 -7.18 9.75
C LEU A 241 8.86 -6.46 8.43
N PRO A 242 8.06 -5.45 8.04
CA PRO A 242 8.47 -4.55 6.97
C PRO A 242 9.76 -3.86 7.41
N MET A 243 10.77 -3.83 6.56
CA MET A 243 12.06 -3.22 6.86
C MET A 243 12.30 -2.04 5.94
N ILE A 244 12.59 -0.88 6.51
CA ILE A 244 12.93 0.32 5.78
C ILE A 244 14.43 0.29 5.50
N GLU A 245 14.80 0.26 4.22
CA GLU A 245 16.20 0.24 3.80
C GLU A 245 16.76 1.66 3.82
N LEU A 246 17.42 2.05 4.90
CA LEU A 246 18.05 3.36 5.05
C LEU A 246 19.50 3.32 4.58
N PRO A 247 19.94 4.28 3.73
CA PRO A 247 21.36 4.39 3.36
C PRO A 247 22.22 4.77 4.57
N LYS A 248 23.36 4.08 4.76
CA LYS A 248 24.22 4.22 5.97
C LYS A 248 24.78 5.62 6.21
N LYS A 249 24.90 6.45 5.16
CA LYS A 249 25.41 7.84 5.24
C LYS A 249 24.30 8.88 5.09
N THR A 250 23.13 8.60 5.58
CA THR A 250 21.95 9.46 5.45
C THR A 250 21.82 10.33 6.70
N GLU A 251 21.43 11.58 6.53
CA GLU A 251 21.08 12.49 7.60
C GLU A 251 19.72 12.12 8.23
N LEU A 252 19.51 12.53 9.49
CA LEU A 252 18.26 12.25 10.22
C LEU A 252 17.01 12.68 9.45
N HIS A 253 17.07 13.87 8.86
CA HIS A 253 15.97 14.43 8.07
C HIS A 253 15.65 13.55 6.85
N SER A 254 16.68 13.17 6.10
CA SER A 254 16.53 12.31 4.93
C SER A 254 16.07 10.89 5.31
N ALA A 255 16.49 10.37 6.46
CA ALA A 255 16.04 9.08 6.98
C ALA A 255 14.53 9.11 7.31
N PHE A 256 14.05 10.18 7.94
CA PHE A 256 12.62 10.37 8.20
C PHE A 256 11.81 10.44 6.90
N THR A 257 12.25 11.28 5.96
CA THR A 257 11.58 11.45 4.65
C THR A 257 11.53 10.12 3.90
N HIS A 258 12.65 9.41 3.81
CA HIS A 258 12.71 8.10 3.14
C HIS A 258 11.79 7.05 3.79
N GLY A 259 11.76 7.00 5.12
CA GLY A 259 10.88 6.08 5.83
C GLY A 259 9.40 6.41 5.67
N VAL A 260 9.03 7.70 5.65
CA VAL A 260 7.65 8.13 5.37
C VAL A 260 7.26 7.77 3.93
N GLU A 261 8.14 8.02 2.97
CA GLU A 261 7.93 7.66 1.56
C GLU A 261 7.70 6.15 1.40
N PHE A 262 8.59 5.33 1.97
CA PHE A 262 8.44 3.87 1.97
C PHE A 262 7.08 3.43 2.54
N ALA A 263 6.74 3.91 3.73
CA ALA A 263 5.51 3.49 4.41
C ALA A 263 4.24 4.00 3.71
N LEU A 264 4.28 5.18 3.09
CA LEU A 264 3.16 5.70 2.29
C LEU A 264 2.97 4.89 0.99
N ASN A 265 4.06 4.55 0.30
CA ASN A 265 4.01 3.67 -0.88
C ASN A 265 3.42 2.29 -0.50
N GLN A 266 3.85 1.71 0.63
CA GLN A 266 3.30 0.44 1.12
C GLN A 266 1.82 0.56 1.52
N LEU A 267 1.41 1.68 2.12
CA LEU A 267 0.01 1.95 2.44
C LEU A 267 -0.86 1.93 1.18
N GLN A 268 -0.44 2.62 0.13
CA GLN A 268 -1.16 2.68 -1.14
C GLN A 268 -1.28 1.30 -1.80
N LEU A 269 -0.18 0.52 -1.81
CA LEU A 269 -0.20 -0.87 -2.32
C LEU A 269 -1.14 -1.77 -1.50
N CYS A 270 -1.18 -1.62 -0.17
CA CYS A 270 -2.08 -2.38 0.68
C CYS A 270 -3.55 -1.99 0.45
N VAL A 271 -3.83 -0.71 0.20
CA VAL A 271 -5.17 -0.23 -0.15
C VAL A 271 -5.61 -0.80 -1.50
N ASP A 272 -4.75 -0.75 -2.53
CA ASP A 272 -5.03 -1.35 -3.84
C ASP A 272 -5.35 -2.83 -3.72
N ARG A 273 -4.52 -3.59 -2.98
CA ARG A 273 -4.75 -5.03 -2.74
C ARG A 273 -6.07 -5.28 -2.00
N TYR A 274 -6.43 -4.43 -1.04
CA TYR A 274 -7.72 -4.55 -0.36
C TYR A 274 -8.89 -4.32 -1.34
N VAL A 275 -8.80 -3.33 -2.22
CA VAL A 275 -9.84 -3.05 -3.21
C VAL A 275 -10.00 -4.19 -4.21
N GLU A 276 -8.90 -4.81 -4.64
CA GLU A 276 -8.91 -5.97 -5.55
C GLU A 276 -9.43 -7.26 -4.89
N THR A 277 -9.00 -7.51 -3.66
CA THR A 277 -9.32 -8.73 -2.90
C THR A 277 -9.68 -8.39 -1.46
N PRO A 278 -10.92 -7.92 -1.21
CA PRO A 278 -11.36 -7.52 0.12
C PRO A 278 -11.31 -8.69 1.10
N SER A 279 -10.56 -8.51 2.17
CA SER A 279 -10.49 -9.47 3.27
C SER A 279 -10.02 -8.79 4.56
N LEU A 280 -10.27 -9.42 5.70
CA LEU A 280 -9.75 -8.92 6.98
C LEU A 280 -8.21 -8.96 7.01
N ASN A 281 -7.58 -9.90 6.31
CA ASN A 281 -6.12 -9.99 6.23
C ASN A 281 -5.54 -8.83 5.42
N THR A 282 -6.11 -8.50 4.26
CA THR A 282 -5.65 -7.36 3.46
C THR A 282 -5.90 -6.04 4.17
N LEU A 283 -7.02 -5.89 4.90
CA LEU A 283 -7.30 -4.70 5.71
C LEU A 283 -6.36 -4.57 6.92
N SER A 284 -5.96 -5.68 7.54
CA SER A 284 -4.95 -5.67 8.60
C SER A 284 -3.62 -5.10 8.10
N LYS A 285 -3.23 -5.39 6.86
CA LYS A 285 -2.02 -4.81 6.26
C LYS A 285 -2.11 -3.29 6.10
N VAL A 286 -3.28 -2.76 5.74
CA VAL A 286 -3.52 -1.29 5.73
C VAL A 286 -3.30 -0.71 7.13
N SER A 287 -3.84 -1.36 8.18
CA SER A 287 -3.64 -0.95 9.57
C SER A 287 -2.16 -0.93 9.97
N GLU A 288 -1.41 -1.97 9.61
CA GLU A 288 0.02 -2.09 9.89
C GLU A 288 0.82 -0.91 9.29
N GLN A 289 0.51 -0.48 8.06
CA GLN A 289 1.20 0.64 7.42
C GLN A 289 0.86 1.99 8.07
N LEU A 290 -0.38 2.21 8.47
CA LEU A 290 -0.76 3.41 9.23
C LEU A 290 -0.03 3.49 10.57
N ILE A 291 0.14 2.34 11.24
CA ILE A 291 0.87 2.26 12.51
C ILE A 291 2.37 2.50 12.28
N LEU A 292 2.94 1.98 11.19
CA LEU A 292 4.35 2.20 10.82
C LEU A 292 4.62 3.68 10.53
N LEU A 293 3.74 4.36 9.77
CA LEU A 293 3.81 5.81 9.54
C LEU A 293 3.78 6.57 10.87
N ARG A 294 2.79 6.30 11.72
CA ARG A 294 2.68 6.98 13.01
C ARG A 294 3.90 6.76 13.91
N GLN A 295 4.52 5.58 13.84
CA GLN A 295 5.76 5.28 14.56
C GLN A 295 6.90 6.19 14.11
N GLY A 296 7.03 6.46 12.80
CA GLY A 296 8.01 7.40 12.26
C GLY A 296 7.83 8.81 12.84
N PHE A 297 6.60 9.33 12.86
CA PHE A 297 6.30 10.63 13.48
C PHE A 297 6.59 10.68 14.98
N TRP A 298 6.58 9.54 15.67
CA TRP A 298 6.98 9.46 17.07
C TRP A 298 8.50 9.40 17.22
N LEU A 299 9.20 8.57 16.44
CA LEU A 299 10.65 8.42 16.49
C LEU A 299 11.38 9.74 16.18
N PHE A 300 10.88 10.46 15.17
CA PHE A 300 11.46 11.72 14.70
C PHE A 300 10.68 12.96 15.18
N GLU A 301 10.05 12.88 16.36
CA GLU A 301 9.20 13.97 16.89
C GLU A 301 9.90 15.33 16.93
N SER A 302 11.21 15.35 17.20
CA SER A 302 12.03 16.57 17.22
C SER A 302 12.19 17.24 15.85
N LEU A 303 11.95 16.50 14.75
CA LEU A 303 12.03 16.98 13.39
C LEU A 303 10.65 17.36 12.80
N VAL A 304 9.56 17.02 13.49
CA VAL A 304 8.20 17.27 13.01
C VAL A 304 7.77 18.68 13.37
N ALA A 305 7.48 19.49 12.37
CA ALA A 305 7.01 20.86 12.58
C ALA A 305 5.60 20.90 13.21
N PRO A 306 5.23 21.99 13.90
CA PRO A 306 3.92 22.11 14.56
C PRO A 306 2.72 21.91 13.64
N ASP A 307 2.78 22.38 12.41
CA ASP A 307 1.76 22.19 11.37
C ASP A 307 1.70 20.73 10.87
N GLU A 308 2.81 20.02 10.83
CA GLU A 308 2.88 18.60 10.47
C GLU A 308 2.31 17.67 11.56
N GLN A 309 2.15 18.14 12.80
CA GLN A 309 1.52 17.37 13.88
C GLN A 309 0.06 16.99 13.59
N VAL A 310 -0.59 17.71 12.67
CA VAL A 310 -1.95 17.37 12.20
C VAL A 310 -1.94 16.00 11.53
N ILE A 311 -0.92 15.69 10.72
CA ILE A 311 -0.77 14.38 10.05
C ILE A 311 -0.74 13.25 11.09
N ARG A 312 0.03 13.41 12.18
CA ARG A 312 0.08 12.42 13.27
C ARG A 312 -1.28 12.20 13.94
N LYS A 313 -2.09 13.25 14.10
CA LYS A 313 -3.45 13.16 14.63
C LYS A 313 -4.38 12.40 13.68
N GLU A 314 -4.29 12.68 12.38
CA GLU A 314 -5.07 11.98 11.36
C GLU A 314 -4.68 10.50 11.26
N LEU A 315 -3.40 10.16 11.27
CA LEU A 315 -2.94 8.76 11.36
C LEU A 315 -3.55 8.06 12.59
N SER A 316 -3.54 8.72 13.75
CA SER A 316 -4.12 8.18 14.99
C SER A 316 -5.64 8.01 14.90
N TYR A 317 -6.33 8.89 14.16
CA TYR A 317 -7.76 8.76 13.89
C TYR A 317 -8.05 7.51 13.07
N PHE A 318 -7.36 7.30 11.94
CA PHE A 318 -7.61 6.13 11.08
C PHE A 318 -7.21 4.82 11.74
N ILE A 319 -6.11 4.78 12.50
CA ILE A 319 -5.74 3.60 13.30
C ILE A 319 -6.87 3.23 14.26
N ARG A 320 -7.48 4.20 14.96
CA ARG A 320 -8.62 3.93 15.85
C ARG A 320 -9.87 3.50 15.07
N THR A 321 -10.11 4.07 13.91
CA THR A 321 -11.29 3.75 13.08
C THR A 321 -11.27 2.31 12.58
N ILE A 322 -10.09 1.74 12.28
CA ILE A 322 -9.96 0.38 11.76
C ILE A 322 -9.40 -0.63 12.78
N HIS A 323 -9.19 -0.26 14.05
CA HIS A 323 -8.62 -1.15 15.07
C HIS A 323 -9.45 -2.42 15.35
N TRP A 324 -10.73 -2.41 15.00
CA TRP A 324 -11.63 -3.55 15.13
C TRP A 324 -11.24 -4.74 14.25
N VAL A 325 -10.42 -4.51 13.23
CA VAL A 325 -10.00 -5.53 12.24
C VAL A 325 -9.34 -6.73 12.92
N GLU A 326 -8.47 -6.51 13.90
CA GLU A 326 -7.81 -7.60 14.62
C GLU A 326 -8.82 -8.46 15.39
N ASN A 327 -9.77 -7.84 16.08
CA ASN A 327 -10.84 -8.58 16.76
C ASN A 327 -11.71 -9.36 15.78
N ALA A 328 -12.00 -8.77 14.60
CA ALA A 328 -12.76 -9.46 13.56
C ALA A 328 -12.00 -10.67 13.00
N ARG A 329 -10.66 -10.57 12.81
CA ARG A 329 -9.79 -11.68 12.40
C ARG A 329 -9.82 -12.81 13.42
N TYR A 330 -9.71 -12.49 14.72
CA TYR A 330 -9.79 -13.50 15.78
C TYR A 330 -11.13 -14.22 15.77
N ILE A 331 -12.23 -13.48 15.64
CA ILE A 331 -13.57 -14.09 15.55
C ILE A 331 -13.70 -14.95 14.29
N GLN A 332 -13.21 -14.49 13.15
CA GLN A 332 -13.21 -15.26 11.91
C GLN A 332 -12.42 -16.56 12.05
N ALA A 333 -11.24 -16.50 12.68
CA ALA A 333 -10.43 -17.69 12.95
C ALA A 333 -11.15 -18.68 13.87
N LEU A 334 -11.89 -18.20 14.86
CA LEU A 334 -12.69 -19.06 15.77
C LEU A 334 -13.88 -19.71 15.05
N ILE A 335 -14.54 -19.01 14.13
CA ILE A 335 -15.67 -19.53 13.35
C ILE A 335 -15.21 -20.53 12.28
N ASN A 336 -13.95 -20.43 11.82
CA ASN A 336 -13.43 -21.30 10.77
C ASN A 336 -13.49 -22.77 11.19
N LYS A 337 -14.09 -23.62 10.34
CA LYS A 337 -14.24 -25.08 10.57
C LYS A 337 -12.91 -25.82 10.79
N GLN A 338 -11.80 -25.23 10.40
CA GLN A 338 -10.46 -25.79 10.59
C GLN A 338 -9.80 -25.38 11.91
N SER A 339 -10.44 -24.53 12.71
CA SER A 339 -9.92 -24.11 14.01
C SER A 339 -9.75 -25.30 14.95
N SER A 340 -8.75 -25.23 15.84
CA SER A 340 -8.43 -26.34 16.75
C SER A 340 -9.61 -26.71 17.65
N TYR A 341 -10.37 -25.75 18.14
CA TYR A 341 -11.53 -26.02 19.00
C TYR A 341 -12.70 -26.66 18.22
N GLN A 342 -12.84 -26.42 16.92
CA GLN A 342 -13.82 -27.10 16.06
C GLN A 342 -13.39 -28.51 15.71
N LYS A 343 -12.11 -28.75 15.47
CA LYS A 343 -11.56 -30.10 15.18
C LYS A 343 -11.73 -31.07 16.34
N GLU A 344 -11.73 -30.60 17.57
CA GLU A 344 -11.88 -31.45 18.77
C GLU A 344 -13.35 -31.70 19.16
N ASN A 345 -14.32 -31.43 18.26
CA ASN A 345 -15.75 -31.57 18.53
C ASN A 345 -16.23 -30.79 19.78
N LEU A 346 -15.59 -29.68 20.08
CA LEU A 346 -15.96 -28.77 21.17
C LEU A 346 -16.99 -27.72 20.72
N VAL A 347 -17.50 -27.90 19.50
CA VAL A 347 -18.34 -26.90 18.84
C VAL A 347 -19.73 -26.91 19.44
N ASN A 348 -20.09 -25.79 20.09
CA ASN A 348 -21.46 -25.48 20.41
C ASN A 348 -22.03 -24.55 19.34
N GLN A 349 -23.15 -24.95 18.72
CA GLN A 349 -23.83 -24.16 17.68
C GLN A 349 -24.29 -22.79 18.22
N GLU A 350 -24.69 -22.72 19.47
CA GLU A 350 -25.08 -21.45 20.12
C GLU A 350 -23.89 -20.46 20.19
N LEU A 351 -22.70 -20.95 20.54
CA LEU A 351 -21.49 -20.14 20.59
C LEU A 351 -21.11 -19.62 19.20
N ILE A 352 -21.16 -20.49 18.18
CA ILE A 352 -20.90 -20.07 16.78
C ILE A 352 -21.88 -18.98 16.38
N THR A 353 -23.17 -19.15 16.69
CA THR A 353 -24.18 -18.13 16.38
C THR A 353 -23.90 -16.80 17.07
N LYS A 354 -23.44 -16.82 18.33
CA LYS A 354 -23.03 -15.62 19.06
C LYS A 354 -21.80 -14.94 18.45
N LEU A 355 -20.81 -15.73 18.05
CA LEU A 355 -19.60 -15.21 17.37
C LEU A 355 -19.96 -14.61 16.00
N GLN A 356 -20.83 -15.25 15.22
CA GLN A 356 -21.34 -14.73 13.94
C GLN A 356 -22.13 -13.44 14.13
N LEU A 357 -22.99 -13.38 15.16
CA LEU A 357 -23.72 -12.14 15.50
C LEU A 357 -22.77 -11.01 15.90
N ARG A 358 -21.69 -11.30 16.63
CA ARG A 358 -20.65 -10.31 16.95
C ARG A 358 -19.91 -9.86 15.70
N GLN A 359 -19.56 -10.79 14.81
CA GLN A 359 -18.91 -10.49 13.55
C GLN A 359 -19.76 -9.58 12.65
N SER A 360 -21.07 -9.81 12.60
CA SER A 360 -21.99 -9.01 11.78
C SER A 360 -22.13 -7.54 12.23
N ARG A 361 -21.63 -7.19 13.43
CA ARG A 361 -21.62 -5.80 13.95
C ARG A 361 -20.44 -4.99 13.45
N TYR A 362 -19.42 -5.63 12.89
CA TYR A 362 -18.29 -4.91 12.31
C TYR A 362 -18.64 -4.29 10.96
N PRO A 363 -17.94 -3.23 10.55
CA PRO A 363 -18.15 -2.60 9.26
C PRO A 363 -18.09 -3.61 8.10
N ARG A 364 -19.00 -3.45 7.14
CA ARG A 364 -19.04 -4.25 5.92
C ARG A 364 -18.00 -3.74 4.93
N GLU A 365 -17.66 -4.57 3.95
CA GLU A 365 -16.74 -4.25 2.87
C GLU A 365 -17.07 -2.90 2.21
N SER A 366 -18.34 -2.65 1.85
CA SER A 366 -18.75 -1.38 1.23
C SER A 366 -18.46 -0.15 2.10
N GLN A 367 -18.59 -0.27 3.42
CA GLN A 367 -18.27 0.81 4.35
C GLN A 367 -16.77 1.07 4.46
N VAL A 368 -15.95 0.00 4.39
CA VAL A 368 -14.49 0.11 4.35
C VAL A 368 -14.05 0.74 3.03
N LEU A 369 -14.61 0.32 1.89
CA LEU A 369 -14.34 0.93 0.59
C LEU A 369 -14.69 2.42 0.59
N THR A 370 -15.84 2.80 1.14
CA THR A 370 -16.21 4.21 1.32
C THR A 370 -15.20 4.97 2.19
N LEU A 371 -14.70 4.37 3.28
CA LEU A 371 -13.68 4.98 4.13
C LEU A 371 -12.38 5.22 3.38
N LEU A 372 -11.90 4.22 2.62
CA LEU A 372 -10.64 4.29 1.86
C LEU A 372 -10.71 5.25 0.65
N HIS A 373 -11.92 5.57 0.16
CA HIS A 373 -12.15 6.57 -0.87
C HIS A 373 -12.63 7.92 -0.30
N SER A 374 -12.69 8.07 1.03
CA SER A 374 -13.16 9.31 1.65
C SER A 374 -12.17 10.45 1.42
N GLU A 375 -12.70 11.66 1.28
CA GLU A 375 -11.92 12.89 1.22
C GLU A 375 -10.87 12.96 2.33
N ARG A 376 -11.26 12.66 3.58
CA ARG A 376 -10.36 12.73 4.74
C ARG A 376 -9.20 11.75 4.66
N PHE A 377 -9.44 10.50 4.21
CA PHE A 377 -8.37 9.50 4.07
C PHE A 377 -7.40 9.87 2.94
N ASN A 378 -7.92 10.42 1.85
CA ASN A 378 -7.10 10.83 0.72
C ASN A 378 -6.35 12.13 0.99
N ASN A 379 -6.96 13.08 1.71
CA ASN A 379 -6.25 14.29 2.18
C ASN A 379 -5.06 13.95 3.08
N LEU A 380 -5.16 12.94 3.96
CA LEU A 380 -4.01 12.44 4.74
C LEU A 380 -2.85 12.02 3.84
N GLN A 381 -3.13 11.30 2.75
CA GLN A 381 -2.08 10.85 1.82
C GLN A 381 -1.46 12.02 1.05
N ILE A 382 -2.26 13.02 0.66
CA ILE A 382 -1.78 14.25 0.02
C ILE A 382 -0.97 15.11 1.01
N ASP A 383 -1.34 15.16 2.27
CA ASP A 383 -0.57 15.88 3.28
C ASP A 383 0.80 15.22 3.52
N LEU A 384 0.85 13.87 3.53
CA LEU A 384 2.10 13.12 3.57
C LEU A 384 2.96 13.39 2.31
N LEU A 385 2.36 13.38 1.11
CA LEU A 385 3.07 13.71 -0.13
C LEU A 385 3.58 15.16 -0.12
N SER A 386 2.77 16.11 0.35
CA SER A 386 3.17 17.52 0.50
C SER A 386 4.37 17.67 1.45
N LEU A 387 4.36 16.95 2.57
CA LEU A 387 5.50 16.87 3.49
C LEU A 387 6.77 16.39 2.79
N LEU A 388 6.67 15.32 1.99
CA LEU A 388 7.81 14.76 1.25
C LEU A 388 8.36 15.75 0.23
N LEU A 389 7.50 16.41 -0.55
CA LEU A 389 7.92 17.39 -1.56
C LEU A 389 8.55 18.64 -0.94
N ASN A 390 7.98 19.17 0.14
CA ASN A 390 8.51 20.33 0.83
C ASN A 390 9.90 20.04 1.41
N ARG A 391 10.09 18.88 2.03
CA ARG A 391 11.36 18.50 2.66
C ARG A 391 12.45 18.16 1.65
N ASN A 392 12.11 17.62 0.49
CA ASN A 392 13.09 17.36 -0.57
C ASN A 392 13.64 18.65 -1.21
N SER A 393 12.87 19.75 -1.16
CA SER A 393 13.24 21.05 -1.73
C SER A 393 13.94 21.99 -0.74
N ASP A 394 13.99 21.69 0.56
CA ASP A 394 14.51 22.60 1.59
C ASP A 394 15.97 22.28 1.95
N ASP A 395 16.92 23.00 1.32
CA ASP A 395 18.36 22.86 1.59
C ASP A 395 18.77 23.33 2.99
N LYS A 396 17.94 24.13 3.68
CA LYS A 396 18.25 24.64 5.04
C LYS A 396 18.13 23.56 6.10
N LEU A 397 17.25 22.56 5.90
CA LEU A 397 17.08 21.44 6.82
C LEU A 397 18.26 20.46 6.78
N LYS A 398 19.09 20.51 5.73
CA LYS A 398 20.26 19.64 5.55
C LYS A 398 21.46 20.06 6.43
N ALA A 399 21.44 21.26 7.01
CA ALA A 399 22.62 21.85 7.66
C ALA A 399 22.73 21.60 9.18
N ASP A 400 21.72 21.05 9.86
CA ASP A 400 21.60 21.10 11.34
C ASP A 400 21.84 19.78 12.09
N SER A 401 22.41 18.73 11.50
CA SER A 401 22.58 17.46 12.22
C SER A 401 24.02 17.12 12.57
N ASN A 402 24.48 17.62 13.72
CA ASN A 402 25.66 17.07 14.44
C ASN A 402 25.40 15.68 15.05
N ASN A 403 24.21 15.10 14.92
CA ASN A 403 23.86 13.80 15.45
C ASN A 403 23.95 12.73 14.36
N SER A 404 24.83 11.77 14.55
CA SER A 404 24.91 10.58 13.70
C SER A 404 23.56 9.84 13.69
N LEU A 405 23.03 9.53 12.51
CA LEU A 405 21.83 8.69 12.36
C LEU A 405 22.01 7.33 13.05
N VAL A 406 23.20 6.78 12.99
CA VAL A 406 23.54 5.49 13.63
C VAL A 406 23.40 5.59 15.14
N ASP A 407 23.91 6.67 15.76
CA ASP A 407 23.78 6.88 17.22
C ASP A 407 22.35 7.14 17.64
N PHE A 408 21.59 7.88 16.82
CA PHE A 408 20.16 8.10 17.04
C PHE A 408 19.39 6.78 17.00
N ALA A 409 19.60 5.98 15.95
CA ALA A 409 18.97 4.68 15.77
C ALA A 409 19.33 3.69 16.89
N SER A 410 20.63 3.60 17.25
CA SER A 410 21.10 2.73 18.34
C SER A 410 20.44 3.06 19.68
N ARG A 411 20.31 4.36 20.01
CA ARG A 411 19.59 4.80 21.22
C ARG A 411 18.13 4.36 21.21
N HIS A 412 17.38 4.65 20.13
CA HIS A 412 15.96 4.29 20.04
C HIS A 412 15.73 2.78 20.07
N LEU A 413 16.58 1.99 19.41
CA LEU A 413 16.54 0.52 19.46
C LEU A 413 16.83 0.01 20.87
N THR A 414 17.84 0.56 21.53
CA THR A 414 18.22 0.17 22.89
C THR A 414 17.13 0.53 23.90
N ASP A 415 16.62 1.76 23.85
CA ASP A 415 15.59 2.24 24.79
C ASP A 415 14.28 1.46 24.63
N SER A 416 13.81 1.26 23.38
CA SER A 416 12.57 0.52 23.13
C SER A 416 12.67 -0.96 23.55
N THR A 417 13.82 -1.59 23.29
CA THR A 417 14.08 -2.98 23.69
C THR A 417 14.23 -3.10 25.19
N LYS A 418 14.89 -2.14 25.83
CA LYS A 418 15.06 -2.12 27.30
C LYS A 418 13.71 -1.95 28.00
N ILE A 419 12.90 -0.97 27.61
CA ILE A 419 11.56 -0.75 28.21
C ILE A 419 10.70 -2.02 28.08
N LEU A 420 10.73 -2.68 26.93
CA LEU A 420 10.01 -3.93 26.71
C LEU A 420 10.58 -5.06 27.60
N SER A 421 11.90 -5.20 27.67
CA SER A 421 12.57 -6.23 28.48
C SER A 421 12.28 -6.03 29.95
N ASP A 422 12.35 -4.80 30.45
CA ASP A 422 12.04 -4.46 31.83
C ASP A 422 10.60 -4.79 32.21
N GLU A 423 9.64 -4.56 31.27
CA GLU A 423 8.24 -4.92 31.48
C GLU A 423 8.03 -6.44 31.50
N LEU A 424 8.63 -7.15 30.54
CA LEU A 424 8.53 -8.61 30.45
C LEU A 424 9.27 -9.32 31.58
N ALA A 425 10.34 -8.73 32.15
CA ALA A 425 11.06 -9.27 33.31
C ALA A 425 10.21 -9.25 34.59
N LYS A 426 9.24 -8.32 34.71
CA LYS A 426 8.29 -8.28 35.84
C LYS A 426 7.36 -9.51 35.85
N LEU A 427 7.26 -10.23 34.75
CA LEU A 427 6.49 -11.46 34.60
C LEU A 427 7.13 -12.68 35.28
N GLN A 428 8.07 -12.49 36.22
CA GLN A 428 8.71 -13.57 36.93
C GLN A 428 7.70 -14.40 37.73
N LYS A 429 7.39 -15.60 37.20
CA LYS A 429 6.50 -16.62 37.78
C LYS A 429 5.04 -16.18 38.01
N PRO A 430 4.33 -15.76 36.98
CA PRO A 430 2.89 -15.59 37.11
C PRO A 430 2.21 -16.94 37.21
N GLN A 431 1.23 -17.05 38.07
CA GLN A 431 0.34 -18.22 38.14
C GLN A 431 -1.01 -17.87 37.53
N GLY A 432 -1.41 -18.58 36.49
CA GLY A 432 -2.77 -18.52 35.96
C GLY A 432 -3.13 -17.25 35.18
N PHE A 433 -4.37 -16.78 35.31
CA PHE A 433 -4.97 -15.66 34.55
C PHE A 433 -4.20 -14.33 34.61
N THR A 434 -3.48 -14.06 35.68
CA THR A 434 -2.66 -12.85 35.86
C THR A 434 -1.60 -12.73 34.76
N SER A 435 -1.10 -13.86 34.22
CA SER A 435 -0.13 -13.89 33.14
C SER A 435 -0.72 -13.38 31.82
N ILE A 436 -1.98 -13.68 31.54
CA ILE A 436 -2.66 -13.26 30.30
C ILE A 436 -2.72 -11.72 30.26
N GLU A 437 -3.19 -11.09 31.33
CA GLU A 437 -3.31 -9.64 31.41
C GLU A 437 -1.97 -8.93 31.23
N LEU A 438 -0.92 -9.49 31.81
CA LEU A 438 0.43 -8.93 31.71
C LEU A 438 0.99 -9.01 30.28
N TYR A 439 0.82 -10.14 29.59
CA TYR A 439 1.20 -10.25 28.17
C TYR A 439 0.38 -9.30 27.29
N LEU A 440 -0.92 -9.18 27.55
CA LEU A 440 -1.77 -8.24 26.82
C LEU A 440 -1.35 -6.78 27.06
N THR A 441 -0.93 -6.44 28.26
CA THR A 441 -0.42 -5.10 28.61
C THR A 441 0.91 -4.81 27.90
N ALA A 442 1.84 -5.79 27.84
CA ALA A 442 3.11 -5.66 27.16
C ALA A 442 2.98 -5.57 25.61
N HIS A 443 1.84 -5.94 25.05
CA HIS A 443 1.62 -5.97 23.59
C HIS A 443 1.95 -4.65 22.90
N SER A 444 1.52 -3.51 23.45
CA SER A 444 1.78 -2.19 22.87
C SER A 444 3.27 -1.82 22.86
N LEU A 445 4.01 -2.22 23.90
CA LEU A 445 5.47 -2.01 23.98
C LEU A 445 6.20 -2.91 22.98
N LEU A 446 5.76 -4.16 22.85
CA LEU A 446 6.29 -5.11 21.86
C LEU A 446 6.11 -4.59 20.43
N ILE A 447 4.90 -4.15 20.05
CA ILE A 447 4.66 -3.58 18.74
C ILE A 447 5.54 -2.36 18.49
N ARG A 448 5.71 -1.48 19.48
CA ARG A 448 6.59 -0.30 19.36
C ARG A 448 8.06 -0.71 19.15
N ALA A 449 8.57 -1.67 19.89
CA ALA A 449 9.95 -2.16 19.74
C ALA A 449 10.16 -2.80 18.36
N LEU A 450 9.24 -3.64 17.90
CA LEU A 450 9.27 -4.25 16.58
C LEU A 450 9.23 -3.21 15.44
N LEU A 451 8.40 -2.17 15.56
CA LEU A 451 8.34 -1.09 14.57
C LEU A 451 9.60 -0.22 14.59
N THR A 452 10.22 0.01 15.76
CA THR A 452 11.52 0.68 15.85
C THR A 452 12.60 -0.14 15.14
N THR A 453 12.56 -1.46 15.26
CA THR A 453 13.42 -2.37 14.49
C THR A 453 13.14 -2.26 12.98
N SER A 454 11.88 -2.20 12.56
CA SER A 454 11.50 -1.98 11.16
C SER A 454 12.10 -0.69 10.58
N TRP A 455 12.19 0.36 11.37
CA TRP A 455 12.76 1.64 10.94
C TRP A 455 14.29 1.64 10.83
N PHE A 456 15.01 0.95 11.71
CA PHE A 456 16.45 1.18 11.88
C PHE A 456 17.35 -0.03 11.66
N SER A 457 16.82 -1.25 11.59
CA SER A 457 17.66 -2.46 11.53
C SER A 457 18.58 -2.50 10.32
N SER A 458 18.17 -1.96 9.17
CA SER A 458 18.97 -1.93 7.93
C SER A 458 20.27 -1.13 8.06
N LEU A 459 20.38 -0.22 9.03
CA LEU A 459 21.61 0.53 9.29
C LEU A 459 22.72 -0.34 9.88
N PHE A 460 22.37 -1.44 10.55
CA PHE A 460 23.29 -2.28 11.32
C PHE A 460 23.53 -3.64 10.68
N ALA A 461 22.59 -4.15 9.91
CA ALA A 461 22.68 -5.44 9.27
C ALA A 461 21.80 -5.51 8.01
N GLU A 462 22.18 -6.36 7.06
CA GLU A 462 21.35 -6.63 5.89
C GLU A 462 19.99 -7.24 6.29
N PRO A 463 18.88 -6.87 5.62
CA PRO A 463 17.53 -7.27 5.98
C PRO A 463 17.35 -8.79 6.14
N GLU A 464 17.94 -9.55 5.25
CA GLU A 464 17.83 -11.02 5.20
C GLU A 464 18.89 -11.75 6.03
N SER A 465 19.73 -11.01 6.77
CA SER A 465 20.81 -11.60 7.56
C SER A 465 20.29 -12.47 8.70
N ASP A 466 21.01 -13.56 8.96
CA ASP A 466 20.69 -14.49 10.06
C ASP A 466 20.69 -13.80 11.44
N ILE A 467 21.49 -12.75 11.61
CA ILE A 467 21.56 -12.00 12.88
C ILE A 467 20.24 -11.31 13.17
N VAL A 468 19.68 -10.60 12.19
CA VAL A 468 18.37 -9.92 12.30
C VAL A 468 17.26 -10.93 12.55
N LYS A 469 17.23 -12.01 11.76
CA LYS A 469 16.24 -13.08 11.89
C LYS A 469 16.28 -13.72 13.28
N ARG A 470 17.47 -14.11 13.76
CA ARG A 470 17.65 -14.72 15.10
C ARG A 470 17.25 -13.78 16.22
N PHE A 471 17.59 -12.49 16.11
CA PHE A 471 17.21 -11.51 17.13
C PHE A 471 15.69 -11.30 17.17
N ASN A 472 15.04 -11.17 16.02
CA ASN A 472 13.62 -10.84 15.94
C ASN A 472 12.70 -12.05 16.22
N MET A 473 13.14 -13.28 15.93
CA MET A 473 12.29 -14.47 16.03
C MET A 473 11.59 -14.63 17.40
N PRO A 474 12.27 -14.56 18.55
CA PRO A 474 11.60 -14.71 19.84
C PRO A 474 10.56 -13.61 20.11
N TRP A 475 10.81 -12.38 19.65
CA TRP A 475 9.85 -11.26 19.77
C TRP A 475 8.61 -11.46 18.88
N LEU A 476 8.80 -12.01 17.68
CA LEU A 476 7.71 -12.37 16.77
C LEU A 476 6.89 -13.55 17.30
N ASP A 477 7.53 -14.55 17.91
CA ASP A 477 6.85 -15.65 18.59
C ASP A 477 5.97 -15.12 19.74
N ILE A 478 6.48 -14.16 20.53
CA ILE A 478 5.70 -13.50 21.58
C ILE A 478 4.51 -12.74 20.97
N LYS A 479 4.72 -11.98 19.89
CA LYS A 479 3.63 -11.27 19.18
C LYS A 479 2.53 -12.24 18.74
N GLN A 480 2.91 -13.35 18.13
CA GLN A 480 1.97 -14.37 17.68
C GLN A 480 1.22 -15.01 18.85
N GLY A 481 1.93 -15.40 19.90
CA GLY A 481 1.32 -15.98 21.08
C GLY A 481 0.33 -15.03 21.78
N ILE A 482 0.65 -13.73 21.87
CA ILE A 482 -0.28 -12.72 22.38
C ILE A 482 -1.54 -12.65 21.50
N SER A 483 -1.40 -12.71 20.17
CA SER A 483 -2.56 -12.74 19.25
C SER A 483 -3.45 -13.96 19.47
N GLU A 484 -2.85 -15.12 19.73
CA GLU A 484 -3.62 -16.34 20.10
C GLU A 484 -4.29 -16.19 21.49
N LEU A 485 -3.62 -15.61 22.48
CA LEU A 485 -4.22 -15.32 23.78
C LEU A 485 -5.43 -14.39 23.67
N GLN A 486 -5.34 -13.36 22.84
CA GLN A 486 -6.47 -12.46 22.55
C GLN A 486 -7.66 -13.20 21.96
N SER A 487 -7.40 -14.11 21.02
CA SER A 487 -8.42 -14.97 20.43
C SER A 487 -9.11 -15.87 21.46
N LEU A 488 -8.32 -16.54 22.34
CA LEU A 488 -8.84 -17.37 23.42
C LEU A 488 -9.63 -16.55 24.46
N SER A 489 -9.15 -15.35 24.79
CA SER A 489 -9.83 -14.43 25.70
C SER A 489 -11.20 -13.99 25.15
N LEU A 490 -11.29 -13.70 23.86
CA LEU A 490 -12.57 -13.39 23.21
C LEU A 490 -13.55 -14.57 23.28
N LEU A 491 -13.05 -15.78 23.07
CA LEU A 491 -13.86 -17.00 23.18
C LEU A 491 -14.35 -17.18 24.62
N GLN A 492 -13.49 -17.00 25.60
CA GLN A 492 -13.84 -17.12 27.01
C GLN A 492 -14.90 -16.09 27.44
N GLN A 493 -14.79 -14.85 27.01
CA GLN A 493 -15.81 -13.81 27.26
C GLN A 493 -17.20 -14.22 26.76
N GLN A 494 -17.30 -14.94 25.64
CA GLN A 494 -18.56 -15.44 25.12
C GLN A 494 -19.14 -16.59 25.96
N LEU A 495 -18.28 -17.38 26.60
CA LEU A 495 -18.71 -18.51 27.44
C LEU A 495 -19.35 -18.10 28.77
N VAL A 496 -18.97 -16.94 29.33
CA VAL A 496 -19.57 -16.44 30.60
C VAL A 496 -21.09 -16.27 30.48
N HIS A 497 -21.62 -16.15 29.29
CA HIS A 497 -23.05 -15.95 29.02
C HIS A 497 -23.77 -17.22 28.55
N LEU A 498 -23.10 -18.39 28.63
CA LEU A 498 -23.68 -19.69 28.24
C LEU A 498 -24.14 -20.52 29.45
N PRO A 499 -25.16 -21.38 29.32
CA PRO A 499 -25.56 -22.28 30.41
C PRO A 499 -24.43 -23.24 30.78
N LYS A 500 -24.42 -23.70 32.06
CA LYS A 500 -23.36 -24.50 32.70
C LYS A 500 -22.92 -25.83 32.01
N GLN A 501 -23.42 -26.18 30.84
CA GLN A 501 -23.15 -27.46 30.18
C GLN A 501 -21.81 -27.58 29.44
N GLU A 502 -20.95 -26.53 29.46
CA GLU A 502 -19.70 -26.50 28.68
C GLU A 502 -18.43 -26.76 29.49
N SER A 503 -18.45 -27.68 30.43
CA SER A 503 -17.26 -28.05 31.20
C SER A 503 -16.06 -28.48 30.33
N LYS A 504 -16.32 -29.17 29.21
CA LYS A 504 -15.26 -29.62 28.27
C LYS A 504 -14.57 -28.46 27.53
N LEU A 505 -15.33 -27.51 27.01
CA LEU A 505 -14.76 -26.36 26.32
C LEU A 505 -14.00 -25.43 27.30
N THR A 506 -14.53 -25.21 28.48
CA THR A 506 -13.84 -24.45 29.53
C THR A 506 -12.55 -25.11 29.94
N GLN A 507 -12.56 -26.44 30.16
CA GLN A 507 -11.34 -27.20 30.49
C GLN A 507 -10.31 -27.14 29.36
N TRP A 508 -10.74 -27.30 28.10
CA TRP A 508 -9.87 -27.18 26.93
C TRP A 508 -9.25 -25.77 26.84
N LEU A 509 -10.03 -24.70 27.05
CA LEU A 509 -9.52 -23.33 27.06
C LEU A 509 -8.47 -23.09 28.13
N THR A 510 -8.69 -23.62 29.33
CA THR A 510 -7.74 -23.53 30.44
C THR A 510 -6.41 -24.19 30.06
N ILE A 511 -6.47 -25.44 29.60
CA ILE A 511 -5.27 -26.21 29.18
C ILE A 511 -4.56 -25.50 27.99
N LYS A 512 -5.32 -25.04 27.01
CA LYS A 512 -4.75 -24.36 25.83
C LYS A 512 -4.07 -23.05 26.22
N SER A 513 -4.68 -22.26 27.11
CA SER A 513 -4.11 -21.01 27.61
C SER A 513 -2.86 -21.24 28.45
N GLU A 514 -2.84 -22.27 29.31
CA GLU A 514 -1.66 -22.62 30.10
C GLU A 514 -0.48 -23.07 29.23
N ASN A 515 -0.74 -23.91 28.22
CA ASN A 515 0.27 -24.35 27.26
C ASN A 515 0.84 -23.15 26.47
N LEU A 516 -0.03 -22.23 26.03
CA LEU A 516 0.38 -21.04 25.31
C LEU A 516 1.20 -20.09 26.18
N ILE A 517 0.83 -19.90 27.45
CA ILE A 517 1.61 -19.11 28.41
C ILE A 517 2.99 -19.76 28.61
N THR A 518 3.06 -21.07 28.73
CA THR A 518 4.33 -21.80 28.86
C THR A 518 5.24 -21.56 27.65
N ALA A 519 4.68 -21.60 26.42
CA ALA A 519 5.42 -21.29 25.20
C ALA A 519 5.88 -19.83 25.15
N LEU A 520 5.00 -18.90 25.56
CA LEU A 520 5.33 -17.47 25.66
C LEU A 520 6.46 -17.20 26.67
N ASP A 521 6.44 -17.88 27.82
CA ASP A 521 7.51 -17.76 28.84
C ASP A 521 8.85 -18.25 28.28
N GLN A 522 8.87 -19.35 27.51
CA GLN A 522 10.08 -19.83 26.85
C GLN A 522 10.61 -18.82 25.82
N SER A 523 9.71 -18.27 24.99
CA SER A 523 10.09 -17.25 24.00
C SER A 523 10.58 -15.96 24.68
N ARG A 524 9.95 -15.54 25.77
CA ARG A 524 10.38 -14.40 26.60
C ARG A 524 11.78 -14.63 27.17
N ASP A 525 12.01 -15.76 27.79
CA ASP A 525 13.30 -16.07 28.41
C ASP A 525 14.42 -16.08 27.37
N LYS A 526 14.13 -16.62 26.18
CA LYS A 526 15.05 -16.56 25.05
C LYS A 526 15.27 -15.12 24.58
N ALA A 527 14.19 -14.33 24.41
CA ALA A 527 14.27 -12.94 23.96
C ALA A 527 15.12 -12.07 24.90
N LEU A 528 14.97 -12.25 26.24
CA LEU A 528 15.72 -11.53 27.25
C LEU A 528 17.21 -11.88 27.26
N THR A 529 17.63 -13.02 26.73
CA THR A 529 19.04 -13.42 26.60
C THR A 529 19.71 -12.97 25.32
N MET A 530 18.93 -12.46 24.35
CA MET A 530 19.46 -12.05 23.05
C MET A 530 20.29 -10.78 23.15
N LYS A 531 21.50 -10.81 22.56
CA LYS A 531 22.36 -9.62 22.48
C LYS A 531 21.92 -8.75 21.31
N PRO A 532 21.82 -7.42 21.52
CA PRO A 532 21.58 -6.48 20.43
C PRO A 532 22.66 -6.58 19.34
N TYR A 533 22.27 -6.47 18.07
CA TYR A 533 23.21 -6.48 16.95
C TYR A 533 23.60 -5.07 16.48
N TRP A 534 23.06 -4.05 17.14
CA TRP A 534 23.33 -2.63 16.86
C TRP A 534 24.23 -1.97 17.91
N SER A 535 24.84 -2.73 18.81
CA SER A 535 25.77 -2.27 19.86
C SER A 535 27.22 -2.30 19.38
#